data_4db629c2de5950db7e40be5d808efc96
#
_entry.id   4db629c2de5950db7e40be5d808efc96
#
_cell.length_a   1.000
_cell.length_b   1.000
_cell.length_c   1.000
_cell.angle_alpha   90.00
_cell.angle_beta   90.00
_cell.angle_gamma   90.00
#
_symmetry.space_group_name_H-M   'P 1'
#
loop_
_entity.id
_entity.type
_entity.pdbx_description
1 polymer ?
#
loop_
_entity_poly.entity_id
_entity_poly.type
_entity_poly.pdbx_seq_one_letter_code
_entity_poly.pdbx_strand_id
1 'polypeptide(L)'
;MRSALRFVFLLIASLFIVGTAPAGLFAPGGSEARAETPAPVIGTVYVFRPMGGRLASPEMDNLAAKIRARGLEADVYNYTNWLRPAKDAIARYRAEEWKSPIIVIGHSAGGDSAIRFALWLKRSGVPVNLIVTLDPTRIAGKVPANVERFVNIYSSVNTLGGGDPEPARDYRGHFASIDLKEFSVMHRYLPGIAGLQETVVEKIAAVAERPAAVDGPAIQIAYAIPRGEAIVLWDGGVPVAAAAGDTPASVAAQFGVPAWAITEINEVDPARPLP
;
A
#
# COMPACT_ATOMS: atom_id res chain seq x y z
N MET A 1 30.80 -18.89 -22.15
CA MET A 1 30.61 -17.79 -21.21
C MET A 1 29.12 -17.42 -21.23
N ARG A 2 28.36 -17.81 -20.20
CA ARG A 2 26.93 -17.46 -20.10
C ARG A 2 26.87 -16.07 -19.44
N SER A 3 26.50 -15.07 -20.21
CA SER A 3 26.21 -13.73 -19.70
C SER A 3 25.01 -13.84 -18.76
N ALA A 4 25.22 -13.65 -17.48
CA ALA A 4 24.14 -13.56 -16.51
C ALA A 4 23.44 -12.22 -16.73
N LEU A 5 22.28 -12.25 -17.38
CA LEU A 5 21.42 -11.09 -17.52
C LEU A 5 20.91 -10.74 -16.11
N ARG A 6 21.41 -9.66 -15.53
CA ARG A 6 20.96 -9.15 -14.25
C ARG A 6 19.84 -8.13 -14.51
N PHE A 7 18.71 -8.32 -13.87
CA PHE A 7 17.55 -7.44 -13.97
C PHE A 7 17.59 -6.43 -12.82
N VAL A 8 17.39 -5.18 -13.16
CA VAL A 8 17.09 -4.10 -12.20
C VAL A 8 15.58 -4.01 -12.08
N PHE A 9 15.03 -4.10 -10.88
CA PHE A 9 13.59 -3.91 -10.67
C PHE A 9 13.25 -2.43 -10.70
N LEU A 10 12.40 -2.07 -11.64
CA LEU A 10 11.89 -0.72 -11.79
C LEU A 10 10.49 -0.61 -11.19
N LEU A 11 10.32 0.38 -10.36
CA LEU A 11 9.03 0.75 -9.80
C LEU A 11 8.30 1.65 -10.77
N ILE A 12 7.19 1.17 -11.32
CA ILE A 12 6.23 2.04 -11.97
C ILE A 12 5.24 2.47 -10.89
N ALA A 13 5.47 3.65 -10.33
CA ALA A 13 4.38 4.35 -9.67
C ALA A 13 3.38 4.70 -10.77
N SER A 14 2.11 4.32 -10.62
CA SER A 14 1.04 4.83 -11.47
C SER A 14 0.90 6.32 -11.21
N LEU A 15 1.74 7.11 -11.86
CA LEU A 15 1.67 8.56 -11.84
C LEU A 15 0.51 8.95 -12.75
N PHE A 16 -0.62 9.31 -12.17
CA PHE A 16 -1.69 9.99 -12.91
C PHE A 16 -1.17 11.37 -13.31
N ILE A 17 -0.63 11.48 -14.53
CA ILE A 17 -0.43 12.76 -15.17
C ILE A 17 -1.82 13.28 -15.54
N VAL A 18 -2.33 14.21 -14.75
CA VAL A 18 -3.43 15.08 -15.22
C VAL A 18 -2.84 15.96 -16.32
N GLY A 19 -2.98 15.49 -17.54
CA GLY A 19 -2.58 16.24 -18.73
C GLY A 19 -3.45 17.48 -18.88
N THR A 20 -2.88 18.65 -18.65
CA THR A 20 -3.47 19.91 -19.12
C THR A 20 -3.33 19.93 -20.64
N ALA A 21 -4.42 19.63 -21.36
CA ALA A 21 -4.47 19.81 -22.79
C ALA A 21 -4.41 21.32 -23.13
N PRO A 22 -3.63 21.73 -24.16
CA PRO A 22 -3.65 23.10 -24.62
C PRO A 22 -5.00 23.40 -25.28
N ALA A 23 -5.56 24.58 -24.98
CA ALA A 23 -6.77 25.09 -25.56
C ALA A 23 -6.59 25.31 -27.08
N GLY A 24 -7.20 24.46 -27.87
CA GLY A 24 -7.35 24.63 -29.34
C GLY A 24 -8.80 24.97 -29.66
N LEU A 25 -9.00 26.14 -30.28
CA LEU A 25 -10.26 26.65 -30.81
C LEU A 25 -10.87 25.65 -31.78
N PHE A 26 -12.12 25.22 -31.54
CA PHE A 26 -13.13 24.97 -32.57
C PHE A 26 -14.54 25.05 -31.99
N ALA A 27 -15.42 25.79 -32.62
CA ALA A 27 -16.79 26.13 -32.27
C ALA A 27 -17.80 25.04 -32.73
N PRO A 28 -19.14 25.23 -32.59
CA PRO A 28 -19.97 24.53 -31.62
C PRO A 28 -20.85 23.46 -32.31
N GLY A 29 -20.82 22.29 -31.81
CA GLY A 29 -21.85 21.27 -32.04
C GLY A 29 -22.25 20.73 -30.71
N GLY A 30 -23.43 21.14 -30.21
CA GLY A 30 -23.92 20.77 -28.91
C GLY A 30 -24.14 19.25 -28.78
N SER A 31 -23.29 18.64 -27.99
CA SER A 31 -23.57 17.47 -27.20
C SER A 31 -23.12 17.84 -25.81
N GLU A 32 -24.04 18.12 -24.91
CA GLU A 32 -23.76 18.21 -23.49
C GLU A 32 -23.11 16.89 -23.09
N ALA A 33 -21.78 16.93 -22.94
CA ALA A 33 -21.07 15.84 -22.25
C ALA A 33 -21.65 15.78 -20.84
N ARG A 34 -22.62 14.88 -20.68
CA ARG A 34 -23.14 14.52 -19.38
C ARG A 34 -21.92 14.13 -18.56
N ALA A 35 -21.59 14.95 -17.56
CA ALA A 35 -20.56 14.62 -16.61
C ALA A 35 -20.91 13.24 -16.07
N GLU A 36 -20.16 12.21 -16.46
CA GLU A 36 -20.31 10.88 -15.88
C GLU A 36 -20.09 11.06 -14.37
N THR A 37 -21.17 10.88 -13.63
CA THR A 37 -21.07 10.76 -12.18
C THR A 37 -20.08 9.61 -11.95
N PRO A 38 -18.93 9.84 -11.26
CA PRO A 38 -17.99 8.76 -11.03
C PRO A 38 -18.74 7.59 -10.41
N ALA A 39 -18.56 6.40 -10.94
CA ALA A 39 -19.18 5.19 -10.40
C ALA A 39 -18.88 5.16 -8.89
N PRO A 40 -19.86 4.81 -8.05
CA PRO A 40 -19.65 4.76 -6.60
C PRO A 40 -18.48 3.84 -6.33
N VAL A 41 -17.47 4.33 -5.61
CA VAL A 41 -16.32 3.53 -5.21
C VAL A 41 -16.85 2.49 -4.21
N ILE A 42 -16.91 1.24 -4.65
CA ILE A 42 -17.44 0.14 -3.85
C ILE A 42 -16.26 -0.53 -3.15
N GLY A 43 -16.25 -0.49 -1.83
CA GLY A 43 -15.22 -1.17 -1.03
C GLY A 43 -15.44 -0.95 0.45
N THR A 44 -15.15 -1.95 1.26
CA THR A 44 -15.25 -1.86 2.71
C THR A 44 -13.87 -1.89 3.33
N VAL A 45 -13.56 -0.86 4.11
CA VAL A 45 -12.28 -0.71 4.82
C VAL A 45 -12.48 -0.98 6.31
N TYR A 46 -11.77 -1.96 6.82
CA TYR A 46 -11.76 -2.34 8.23
C TYR A 46 -10.53 -1.72 8.91
N VAL A 47 -10.74 -0.80 9.84
CA VAL A 47 -9.67 -0.05 10.52
C VAL A 47 -9.52 -0.53 11.95
N PHE A 48 -8.33 -1.01 12.33
CA PHE A 48 -8.05 -1.52 13.68
C PHE A 48 -7.16 -0.57 14.46
N ARG A 49 -7.69 -0.05 15.59
CA ARG A 49 -6.95 0.78 16.54
C ARG A 49 -5.90 -0.04 17.30
N PRO A 50 -4.85 0.62 17.82
CA PRO A 50 -3.87 -0.01 18.69
C PRO A 50 -4.45 -0.37 20.09
N MET A 51 -3.63 -0.95 20.92
CA MET A 51 -3.89 -1.04 22.36
C MET A 51 -4.13 0.37 22.94
N GLY A 52 -5.10 0.51 23.83
CA GLY A 52 -5.55 1.81 24.33
C GLY A 52 -6.59 2.50 23.45
N GLY A 53 -6.91 1.95 22.30
CA GLY A 53 -8.02 2.39 21.44
C GLY A 53 -7.85 3.81 20.94
N ARG A 54 -8.97 4.57 20.91
CA ARG A 54 -9.01 5.95 20.43
C ARG A 54 -8.10 6.92 21.18
N LEU A 55 -7.92 6.69 22.50
CA LEU A 55 -7.08 7.55 23.32
C LEU A 55 -5.60 7.42 22.98
N ALA A 56 -5.19 6.23 22.53
CA ALA A 56 -3.80 5.98 22.16
C ALA A 56 -3.47 6.42 20.72
N SER A 57 -4.45 6.40 19.81
CA SER A 57 -4.26 6.79 18.40
C SER A 57 -5.56 7.33 17.81
N PRO A 58 -5.89 8.61 18.02
CA PRO A 58 -7.00 9.27 17.35
C PRO A 58 -6.77 9.36 15.82
N GLU A 59 -5.54 9.23 15.36
CA GLU A 59 -5.13 9.26 13.97
C GLU A 59 -5.81 8.16 13.14
N MET A 60 -6.12 7.01 13.74
CA MET A 60 -6.84 5.94 13.05
C MET A 60 -8.30 6.32 12.76
N ASP A 61 -8.93 7.10 13.64
CA ASP A 61 -10.27 7.65 13.42
C ASP A 61 -10.24 8.74 12.33
N ASN A 62 -9.20 9.58 12.34
CA ASN A 62 -8.98 10.61 11.31
C ASN A 62 -8.74 9.96 9.94
N LEU A 63 -7.95 8.91 9.87
CA LEU A 63 -7.72 8.14 8.64
C LEU A 63 -9.03 7.55 8.12
N ALA A 64 -9.84 6.93 8.98
CA ALA A 64 -11.16 6.42 8.59
C ALA A 64 -12.10 7.53 8.08
N ALA A 65 -12.06 8.72 8.68
CA ALA A 65 -12.83 9.86 8.21
C ALA A 65 -12.39 10.32 6.81
N LYS A 66 -11.08 10.37 6.53
CA LYS A 66 -10.56 10.68 5.19
C LYS A 66 -10.95 9.64 4.15
N ILE A 67 -10.93 8.35 4.52
CA ILE A 67 -11.37 7.26 3.64
C ILE A 67 -12.85 7.43 3.29
N ARG A 68 -13.71 7.72 4.28
CA ARG A 68 -15.15 7.98 4.03
C ARG A 68 -15.37 9.21 3.15
N ALA A 69 -14.54 10.26 3.30
CA ALA A 69 -14.61 11.44 2.45
C ALA A 69 -14.28 11.15 0.97
N ARG A 70 -13.62 10.01 0.68
CA ARG A 70 -13.39 9.51 -0.68
C ARG A 70 -14.51 8.60 -1.19
N GLY A 71 -15.63 8.48 -0.44
CA GLY A 71 -16.78 7.68 -0.85
C GLY A 71 -16.72 6.19 -0.50
N LEU A 72 -15.71 5.76 0.25
CA LEU A 72 -15.57 4.38 0.71
C LEU A 72 -16.24 4.16 2.07
N GLU A 73 -16.78 2.97 2.30
CA GLU A 73 -17.19 2.55 3.64
C GLU A 73 -15.94 2.27 4.49
N ALA A 74 -15.88 2.82 5.69
CA ALA A 74 -14.78 2.55 6.62
C ALA A 74 -15.28 2.45 8.05
N ASP A 75 -15.06 1.33 8.70
CA ASP A 75 -15.43 1.04 10.07
C ASP A 75 -14.22 0.89 10.97
N VAL A 76 -14.30 1.47 12.17
CA VAL A 76 -13.19 1.49 13.12
C VAL A 76 -13.46 0.60 14.32
N TYR A 77 -12.56 -0.33 14.57
CA TYR A 77 -12.65 -1.33 15.63
C TYR A 77 -11.46 -1.25 16.58
N ASN A 78 -11.64 -1.66 17.82
CA ASN A 78 -10.50 -1.91 18.70
C ASN A 78 -9.78 -3.19 18.27
N TYR A 79 -8.46 -3.27 18.48
CA TYR A 79 -7.64 -4.42 18.07
C TYR A 79 -8.15 -5.78 18.59
N THR A 80 -8.82 -5.82 19.74
CA THR A 80 -9.39 -7.06 20.30
C THR A 80 -10.62 -7.56 19.56
N ASN A 81 -11.30 -6.69 18.81
CA ASN A 81 -12.63 -6.95 18.25
C ASN A 81 -12.60 -7.37 16.76
N TRP A 82 -11.50 -7.94 16.29
CA TRP A 82 -11.31 -8.28 14.87
C TRP A 82 -12.19 -9.45 14.37
N LEU A 83 -12.58 -10.37 15.26
CA LEU A 83 -13.28 -11.60 14.85
C LEU A 83 -14.70 -11.36 14.34
N ARG A 84 -15.46 -10.44 14.98
CA ARG A 84 -16.82 -10.11 14.55
C ARG A 84 -16.83 -9.52 13.14
N PRO A 85 -16.11 -8.43 12.84
CA PRO A 85 -16.05 -7.89 11.48
C PRO A 85 -15.49 -8.87 10.45
N ALA A 86 -14.60 -9.81 10.84
CA ALA A 86 -14.15 -10.86 9.93
C ALA A 86 -15.27 -11.84 9.54
N LYS A 87 -16.16 -12.19 10.46
CA LYS A 87 -17.34 -13.01 10.16
C LYS A 87 -18.35 -12.25 9.29
N ASP A 88 -18.56 -10.98 9.59
CA ASP A 88 -19.46 -10.11 8.83
C ASP A 88 -18.94 -9.90 7.40
N ALA A 89 -17.63 -9.72 7.22
CA ALA A 89 -16.99 -9.62 5.91
C ALA A 89 -17.19 -10.90 5.07
N ILE A 90 -17.04 -12.08 5.66
CA ILE A 90 -17.29 -13.36 4.96
C ILE A 90 -18.77 -13.46 4.54
N ALA A 91 -19.71 -13.10 5.43
CA ALA A 91 -21.13 -13.14 5.13
C ALA A 91 -21.48 -12.19 3.98
N ARG A 92 -20.99 -10.94 4.05
CA ARG A 92 -21.17 -9.92 3.00
C ARG A 92 -20.61 -10.42 1.66
N TYR A 93 -19.32 -10.83 1.63
CA TYR A 93 -18.67 -11.32 0.42
C TYR A 93 -19.44 -12.48 -0.25
N ARG A 94 -20.04 -13.37 0.54
CA ARG A 94 -20.84 -14.49 -0.01
C ARG A 94 -22.19 -14.03 -0.56
N ALA A 95 -22.79 -13.00 0.04
CA ALA A 95 -24.10 -12.48 -0.35
C ALA A 95 -24.04 -11.56 -1.58
N GLU A 96 -22.91 -10.89 -1.83
CA GLU A 96 -22.76 -9.96 -2.93
C GLU A 96 -22.60 -10.71 -4.27
N GLU A 97 -23.32 -10.26 -5.30
CA GLU A 97 -23.15 -10.71 -6.68
C GLU A 97 -21.81 -10.21 -7.24
N TRP A 98 -21.54 -8.92 -7.06
CA TRP A 98 -20.26 -8.26 -7.41
C TRP A 98 -19.42 -8.12 -6.16
N LYS A 99 -18.24 -8.79 -6.15
CA LYS A 99 -17.40 -8.87 -4.96
C LYS A 99 -16.71 -7.54 -4.68
N SER A 100 -17.18 -6.84 -3.65
CA SER A 100 -16.54 -5.61 -3.19
C SER A 100 -15.16 -5.87 -2.62
N PRO A 101 -14.17 -5.02 -2.92
CA PRO A 101 -12.84 -5.14 -2.34
C PRO A 101 -12.85 -5.10 -0.82
N ILE A 102 -12.12 -6.01 -0.19
CA ILE A 102 -11.90 -6.05 1.25
C ILE A 102 -10.53 -5.45 1.55
N ILE A 103 -10.52 -4.33 2.28
CA ILE A 103 -9.30 -3.60 2.63
C ILE A 103 -9.21 -3.52 4.15
N VAL A 104 -8.01 -3.75 4.69
CA VAL A 104 -7.80 -3.77 6.13
C VAL A 104 -6.61 -2.92 6.51
N ILE A 105 -6.76 -2.09 7.54
CA ILE A 105 -5.69 -1.25 8.05
C ILE A 105 -5.58 -1.44 9.56
N GLY A 106 -4.36 -1.42 10.08
CA GLY A 106 -4.17 -1.50 11.51
C GLY A 106 -2.88 -0.85 12.00
N HIS A 107 -2.96 -0.20 13.16
CA HIS A 107 -1.81 0.38 13.84
C HIS A 107 -1.41 -0.47 15.04
N SER A 108 -0.12 -0.74 15.21
CA SER A 108 0.41 -1.49 16.37
C SER A 108 -0.27 -2.86 16.49
N ALA A 109 -0.82 -3.21 17.67
CA ALA A 109 -1.64 -4.41 17.86
C ALA A 109 -2.85 -4.50 16.90
N GLY A 110 -3.31 -3.38 16.36
CA GLY A 110 -4.30 -3.35 15.27
C GLY A 110 -3.75 -3.89 13.97
N GLY A 111 -2.46 -3.70 13.68
CA GLY A 111 -1.77 -4.32 12.54
C GLY A 111 -1.73 -5.84 12.65
N ASP A 112 -1.45 -6.36 13.85
CA ASP A 112 -1.52 -7.81 14.13
C ASP A 112 -2.94 -8.34 13.92
N SER A 113 -3.95 -7.53 14.30
CA SER A 113 -5.35 -7.89 14.13
C SER A 113 -5.78 -7.89 12.67
N ALA A 114 -5.22 -7.02 11.83
CA ALA A 114 -5.43 -7.03 10.39
C ALA A 114 -4.95 -8.36 9.77
N ILE A 115 -3.79 -8.85 10.18
CA ILE A 115 -3.28 -10.16 9.74
C ILE A 115 -4.15 -11.31 10.24
N ARG A 116 -4.60 -11.26 11.50
CA ARG A 116 -5.53 -12.28 12.06
C ARG A 116 -6.88 -12.28 11.36
N PHE A 117 -7.40 -11.11 11.01
CA PHE A 117 -8.60 -10.95 10.20
C PHE A 117 -8.45 -11.69 8.86
N ALA A 118 -7.36 -11.42 8.12
CA ALA A 118 -7.09 -12.08 6.85
C ALA A 118 -6.91 -13.60 6.99
N LEU A 119 -6.22 -14.06 8.04
CA LEU A 119 -6.10 -15.50 8.35
C LEU A 119 -7.45 -16.17 8.59
N TRP A 120 -8.40 -15.46 9.18
CA TRP A 120 -9.74 -15.96 9.37
C TRP A 120 -10.51 -16.07 8.05
N LEU A 121 -10.40 -15.04 7.19
CA LEU A 121 -11.00 -15.04 5.86
C LEU A 121 -10.42 -16.16 4.97
N LYS A 122 -9.12 -16.44 5.07
CA LYS A 122 -8.45 -17.55 4.35
C LYS A 122 -9.17 -18.89 4.55
N ARG A 123 -9.64 -19.18 5.77
CA ARG A 123 -10.35 -20.43 6.11
C ARG A 123 -11.67 -20.59 5.33
N SER A 124 -12.23 -19.49 4.85
CA SER A 124 -13.47 -19.43 4.09
C SER A 124 -13.24 -19.19 2.60
N GLY A 125 -11.99 -19.18 2.14
CA GLY A 125 -11.62 -18.91 0.75
C GLY A 125 -11.90 -17.47 0.30
N VAL A 126 -12.01 -16.52 1.26
CA VAL A 126 -12.30 -15.12 0.95
C VAL A 126 -10.99 -14.35 0.81
N PRO A 127 -10.76 -13.63 -0.30
CA PRO A 127 -9.57 -12.82 -0.49
C PRO A 127 -9.62 -11.53 0.35
N VAL A 128 -8.44 -10.95 0.57
CA VAL A 128 -8.25 -9.60 1.10
C VAL A 128 -7.42 -8.83 0.07
N ASN A 129 -7.97 -7.76 -0.50
CA ASN A 129 -7.35 -7.05 -1.62
C ASN A 129 -6.17 -6.18 -1.19
N LEU A 130 -6.25 -5.60 0.03
CA LEU A 130 -5.15 -4.82 0.60
C LEU A 130 -5.11 -4.94 2.12
N ILE A 131 -3.92 -5.14 2.66
CA ILE A 131 -3.63 -4.86 4.07
C ILE A 131 -2.59 -3.74 4.15
N VAL A 132 -2.85 -2.73 4.97
CA VAL A 132 -1.87 -1.73 5.37
C VAL A 132 -1.62 -1.87 6.87
N THR A 133 -0.39 -2.14 7.26
CA THR A 133 0.02 -2.11 8.67
C THR A 133 0.85 -0.87 8.95
N LEU A 134 0.53 -0.20 10.06
CA LEU A 134 1.23 0.98 10.55
C LEU A 134 1.95 0.61 11.84
N ASP A 135 3.25 0.43 11.75
CA ASP A 135 4.14 0.08 12.86
C ASP A 135 3.60 -1.09 13.73
N PRO A 136 3.31 -2.27 13.13
CA PRO A 136 2.77 -3.42 13.84
C PRO A 136 3.71 -3.89 14.93
N THR A 137 3.26 -4.78 15.81
CA THR A 137 4.14 -5.34 16.83
C THR A 137 5.13 -6.32 16.22
N ARG A 138 6.26 -6.56 16.89
CA ARG A 138 7.29 -7.52 16.45
C ARG A 138 6.85 -8.98 16.52
N ILE A 139 5.68 -9.23 17.10
CA ILE A 139 5.08 -10.58 17.22
C ILE A 139 3.91 -10.79 16.26
N ALA A 140 3.72 -9.88 15.31
CA ALA A 140 2.73 -10.04 14.26
C ALA A 140 2.96 -11.35 13.50
N GLY A 141 1.88 -12.03 13.15
CA GLY A 141 1.93 -13.30 12.41
C GLY A 141 2.36 -13.11 10.96
N LYS A 142 2.58 -14.22 10.26
CA LYS A 142 2.87 -14.20 8.82
C LYS A 142 1.66 -13.77 8.01
N VAL A 143 1.91 -13.00 6.94
CA VAL A 143 0.87 -12.54 6.01
C VAL A 143 0.36 -13.72 5.19
N PRO A 144 -0.95 -14.04 5.22
CA PRO A 144 -1.49 -15.23 4.59
C PRO A 144 -1.67 -15.06 3.07
N ALA A 145 -1.65 -16.18 2.35
CA ALA A 145 -1.69 -16.25 0.88
C ALA A 145 -2.98 -15.73 0.22
N ASN A 146 -4.06 -15.48 0.98
CA ASN A 146 -5.27 -14.87 0.47
C ASN A 146 -5.23 -13.34 0.44
N VAL A 147 -4.11 -12.74 0.82
CA VAL A 147 -3.87 -11.29 0.72
C VAL A 147 -3.23 -11.00 -0.63
N GLU A 148 -3.87 -10.16 -1.42
CA GLU A 148 -3.37 -9.79 -2.76
C GLU A 148 -2.25 -8.75 -2.68
N ARG A 149 -2.41 -7.75 -1.79
CA ARG A 149 -1.44 -6.69 -1.54
C ARG A 149 -1.22 -6.47 -0.05
N PHE A 150 0.03 -6.46 0.36
CA PHE A 150 0.43 -6.15 1.72
C PHE A 150 1.44 -5.01 1.73
N VAL A 151 1.14 -3.96 2.49
CA VAL A 151 2.02 -2.81 2.68
C VAL A 151 2.27 -2.62 4.16
N ASN A 152 3.50 -2.85 4.60
CA ASN A 152 3.95 -2.56 5.94
C ASN A 152 4.68 -1.23 5.97
N ILE A 153 4.24 -0.31 6.81
CA ILE A 153 4.89 0.98 7.04
C ILE A 153 5.29 1.01 8.51
N TYR A 154 6.57 0.98 8.78
CA TYR A 154 7.06 0.84 10.15
C TYR A 154 8.32 1.68 10.38
N SER A 155 8.77 1.74 11.60
CA SER A 155 10.09 2.29 11.90
C SER A 155 10.89 1.27 12.70
N SER A 156 11.94 0.73 12.10
CA SER A 156 12.77 -0.33 12.69
C SER A 156 13.42 0.10 14.03
N VAL A 157 13.52 1.40 14.29
CA VAL A 157 14.05 1.97 15.54
C VAL A 157 13.00 2.05 16.66
N ASN A 158 11.71 1.84 16.37
CA ASN A 158 10.67 1.82 17.40
C ASN A 158 10.72 0.54 18.23
N THR A 159 10.67 0.68 19.56
CA THR A 159 10.75 -0.45 20.49
C THR A 159 9.39 -1.10 20.77
N LEU A 160 8.30 -0.33 20.76
CA LEU A 160 6.93 -0.83 21.00
C LEU A 160 6.25 -1.35 19.71
N GLY A 161 6.65 -0.82 18.56
CA GLY A 161 6.29 -1.27 17.23
C GLY A 161 7.50 -1.83 16.52
N GLY A 162 7.74 -1.35 15.30
CA GLY A 162 8.90 -1.73 14.48
C GLY A 162 8.82 -3.18 14.01
N GLY A 163 7.61 -3.74 13.96
CA GLY A 163 7.39 -5.08 13.43
C GLY A 163 7.48 -5.07 11.90
N ASP A 164 8.12 -6.10 11.38
CA ASP A 164 8.22 -6.38 9.96
C ASP A 164 7.70 -7.80 9.68
N PRO A 165 6.37 -7.95 9.49
CA PRO A 165 5.75 -9.25 9.26
C PRO A 165 6.25 -9.87 7.97
N GLU A 166 6.60 -11.16 8.03
CA GLU A 166 7.00 -11.91 6.85
C GLU A 166 5.81 -12.48 6.08
N PRO A 167 5.92 -12.68 4.76
CA PRO A 167 4.93 -13.42 4.00
C PRO A 167 4.93 -14.92 4.39
N ALA A 168 3.77 -15.56 4.30
CA ALA A 168 3.68 -17.01 4.41
C ALA A 168 4.37 -17.67 3.20
N ARG A 169 4.81 -18.92 3.35
CA ARG A 169 5.54 -19.66 2.30
C ARG A 169 4.75 -19.75 0.97
N ASP A 170 3.44 -19.81 1.05
CA ASP A 170 2.51 -19.90 -0.08
C ASP A 170 2.01 -18.54 -0.57
N TYR A 171 2.52 -17.43 -0.03
CA TYR A 171 2.17 -16.08 -0.45
C TYR A 171 2.64 -15.80 -1.89
N ARG A 172 1.78 -15.18 -2.70
CA ARG A 172 2.07 -14.86 -4.12
C ARG A 172 1.63 -13.45 -4.51
N GLY A 173 1.15 -12.66 -3.55
CA GLY A 173 0.71 -11.29 -3.77
C GLY A 173 1.87 -10.28 -3.80
N HIS A 174 1.50 -9.02 -3.97
CA HIS A 174 2.43 -7.90 -3.81
C HIS A 174 2.76 -7.69 -2.33
N PHE A 175 4.01 -7.48 -2.03
CA PHE A 175 4.49 -7.30 -0.67
C PHE A 175 5.49 -6.16 -0.59
N ALA A 176 5.21 -5.16 0.23
CA ALA A 176 6.13 -4.06 0.48
C ALA A 176 6.36 -3.85 1.97
N SER A 177 7.62 -3.71 2.36
CA SER A 177 8.04 -3.34 3.71
C SER A 177 8.80 -2.02 3.65
N ILE A 178 8.23 -0.96 4.24
CA ILE A 178 8.68 0.43 4.10
C ILE A 178 9.16 0.94 5.46
N ASP A 179 10.47 1.12 5.60
CA ASP A 179 11.09 1.57 6.84
C ASP A 179 11.21 3.09 6.88
N LEU A 180 10.58 3.70 7.88
CA LEU A 180 10.63 5.14 8.17
C LEU A 180 11.64 5.49 9.27
N LYS A 181 12.70 4.68 9.45
CA LYS A 181 13.73 4.90 10.48
C LYS A 181 14.34 6.31 10.46
N GLU A 182 14.49 6.90 9.27
CA GLU A 182 15.06 8.22 9.08
C GLU A 182 14.13 9.38 9.49
N PHE A 183 12.83 9.12 9.69
CA PHE A 183 11.84 10.14 10.09
C PHE A 183 11.88 10.45 11.59
N SER A 184 12.59 9.66 12.39
CA SER A 184 12.71 9.84 13.85
C SER A 184 11.36 9.99 14.56
N VAL A 185 10.35 9.23 14.13
CA VAL A 185 8.98 9.29 14.66
C VAL A 185 8.76 8.20 15.69
N MET A 186 8.18 8.56 16.83
CA MET A 186 7.80 7.56 17.84
C MET A 186 6.59 6.74 17.38
N HIS A 187 6.54 5.49 17.79
CA HIS A 187 5.48 4.52 17.53
C HIS A 187 4.05 5.10 17.50
N ARG A 188 3.64 5.77 18.57
CA ARG A 188 2.27 6.30 18.67
C ARG A 188 1.92 7.37 17.65
N TYR A 189 2.91 8.10 17.13
CA TYR A 189 2.72 9.23 16.22
C TYR A 189 2.92 8.86 14.76
N LEU A 190 3.39 7.64 14.46
CA LEU A 190 3.65 7.22 13.10
C LEU A 190 2.42 7.36 12.18
N PRO A 191 1.20 6.98 12.58
CA PRO A 191 0.02 7.17 11.73
C PRO A 191 -0.34 8.63 11.44
N GLY A 192 0.22 9.57 12.22
CA GLY A 192 -0.01 11.02 12.09
C GLY A 192 1.08 11.75 11.31
N ILE A 193 2.07 11.06 10.72
CA ILE A 193 3.09 11.72 9.88
C ILE A 193 2.42 12.46 8.74
N ALA A 194 2.87 13.70 8.51
CA ALA A 194 2.38 14.54 7.42
C ALA A 194 2.51 13.82 6.07
N GLY A 195 1.45 13.83 5.28
CA GLY A 195 1.37 13.16 3.98
C GLY A 195 1.12 11.66 4.03
N LEU A 196 1.42 10.95 5.12
CA LEU A 196 1.24 9.51 5.20
C LEU A 196 -0.22 9.09 5.02
N GLN A 197 -1.13 9.75 5.74
CA GLN A 197 -2.56 9.39 5.64
C GLN A 197 -3.12 9.63 4.25
N GLU A 198 -2.72 10.72 3.59
CA GLU A 198 -3.11 11.05 2.22
C GLU A 198 -2.64 9.96 1.26
N THR A 199 -1.37 9.57 1.34
CA THR A 199 -0.80 8.51 0.49
C THR A 199 -1.47 7.15 0.75
N VAL A 200 -1.78 6.83 2.01
CA VAL A 200 -2.54 5.61 2.36
C VAL A 200 -3.96 5.66 1.78
N VAL A 201 -4.65 6.79 1.88
CA VAL A 201 -6.01 6.96 1.33
C VAL A 201 -6.01 6.83 -0.19
N GLU A 202 -5.03 7.41 -0.87
CA GLU A 202 -4.88 7.28 -2.33
C GLU A 202 -4.62 5.83 -2.75
N LYS A 203 -3.76 5.12 -2.03
CA LYS A 203 -3.51 3.69 -2.27
C LYS A 203 -4.78 2.85 -2.10
N ILE A 204 -5.56 3.11 -1.06
CA ILE A 204 -6.83 2.45 -0.79
C ILE A 204 -7.83 2.71 -1.91
N ALA A 205 -7.99 3.97 -2.31
CA ALA A 205 -8.89 4.35 -3.40
C ALA A 205 -8.51 3.66 -4.71
N ALA A 206 -7.22 3.66 -5.06
CA ALA A 206 -6.73 2.98 -6.26
C ALA A 206 -7.04 1.49 -6.28
N VAL A 207 -6.87 0.79 -5.14
CA VAL A 207 -7.21 -0.64 -5.02
C VAL A 207 -8.72 -0.87 -5.03
N ALA A 208 -9.51 0.02 -4.42
CA ALA A 208 -10.97 -0.08 -4.41
C ALA A 208 -11.57 0.13 -5.81
N GLU A 209 -11.05 1.07 -6.59
CA GLU A 209 -11.50 1.37 -7.94
C GLU A 209 -11.11 0.28 -8.95
N ARG A 210 -9.93 -0.30 -8.79
CA ARG A 210 -9.36 -1.28 -9.73
C ARG A 210 -8.65 -2.42 -8.99
N PRO A 211 -9.38 -3.32 -8.32
CA PRO A 211 -8.76 -4.39 -7.53
C PRO A 211 -7.84 -5.30 -8.34
N ALA A 212 -8.20 -5.55 -9.60
CA ALA A 212 -7.46 -6.43 -10.51
C ALA A 212 -6.37 -5.71 -11.32
N ALA A 213 -6.22 -4.38 -11.20
CA ALA A 213 -5.14 -3.66 -11.86
C ALA A 213 -3.82 -3.99 -11.16
N VAL A 214 -3.04 -4.84 -11.78
CA VAL A 214 -1.73 -5.25 -11.28
C VAL A 214 -0.67 -4.40 -11.98
N ASP A 215 0.14 -3.69 -11.21
CA ASP A 215 1.27 -2.92 -11.73
C ASP A 215 2.46 -3.86 -12.02
N GLY A 216 2.27 -4.77 -12.98
CA GLY A 216 3.28 -5.78 -13.29
C GLY A 216 3.21 -7.04 -12.42
N PRO A 217 4.20 -7.94 -12.50
CA PRO A 217 4.24 -9.15 -11.69
C PRO A 217 4.35 -8.82 -10.21
N ALA A 218 3.71 -9.63 -9.38
CA ALA A 218 3.80 -9.51 -7.93
C ALA A 218 5.26 -9.66 -7.48
N ILE A 219 5.76 -8.68 -6.74
CA ILE A 219 7.11 -8.67 -6.20
C ILE A 219 7.08 -8.45 -4.69
N GLN A 220 8.16 -8.87 -4.04
CA GLN A 220 8.39 -8.60 -2.63
C GLN A 220 9.55 -7.62 -2.53
N ILE A 221 9.31 -6.45 -1.98
CA ILE A 221 10.28 -5.37 -1.86
C ILE A 221 10.35 -4.86 -0.42
N ALA A 222 11.54 -4.42 -0.03
CA ALA A 222 11.75 -3.69 1.21
C ALA A 222 12.64 -2.48 0.90
N TYR A 223 12.31 -1.32 1.45
CA TYR A 223 13.10 -0.12 1.27
C TYR A 223 12.91 0.85 2.44
N ALA A 224 13.96 1.65 2.69
CA ALA A 224 13.87 2.78 3.61
C ALA A 224 13.67 4.07 2.80
N ILE A 225 12.83 4.96 3.33
CA ILE A 225 12.67 6.28 2.71
C ILE A 225 13.69 7.23 3.34
N PRO A 226 14.55 7.89 2.54
CA PRO A 226 15.54 8.82 3.05
C PRO A 226 14.89 10.04 3.72
N ARG A 227 15.63 10.66 4.63
CA ARG A 227 15.16 11.88 5.32
C ARG A 227 14.88 13.01 4.32
N GLY A 228 13.70 13.62 4.45
CA GLY A 228 13.28 14.74 3.62
C GLY A 228 12.62 14.34 2.30
N GLU A 229 12.60 13.06 1.98
CA GLU A 229 11.86 12.55 0.82
C GLU A 229 10.38 12.37 1.12
N ALA A 230 9.55 12.42 0.07
CA ALA A 230 8.12 12.17 0.19
C ALA A 230 7.85 10.69 0.52
N ILE A 231 6.85 10.43 1.35
CA ILE A 231 6.41 9.07 1.64
C ILE A 231 5.68 8.53 0.41
N VAL A 232 6.19 7.42 -0.12
CA VAL A 232 5.63 6.69 -1.27
C VAL A 232 5.38 5.24 -0.89
N LEU A 233 4.29 4.66 -1.40
CA LEU A 233 3.86 3.30 -1.06
C LEU A 233 3.89 2.41 -2.30
N TRP A 234 5.09 2.14 -2.80
CA TRP A 234 5.27 1.18 -3.88
C TRP A 234 5.15 -0.25 -3.34
N ASP A 235 4.38 -1.06 -4.00
CA ASP A 235 4.18 -2.48 -3.69
C ASP A 235 4.28 -3.38 -4.92
N GLY A 236 4.76 -2.81 -6.02
CA GLY A 236 4.95 -3.50 -7.28
C GLY A 236 6.06 -2.84 -8.10
N GLY A 237 6.52 -3.51 -9.14
CA GLY A 237 7.52 -2.98 -10.06
C GLY A 237 7.63 -3.84 -11.31
N VAL A 238 8.24 -3.27 -12.35
CA VAL A 238 8.53 -3.98 -13.59
C VAL A 238 10.03 -4.22 -13.68
N PRO A 239 10.49 -5.46 -13.90
CA PRO A 239 11.90 -5.72 -14.11
C PRO A 239 12.34 -5.12 -15.45
N VAL A 240 13.40 -4.33 -15.44
CA VAL A 240 14.04 -3.80 -16.65
C VAL A 240 15.50 -4.19 -16.69
N ALA A 241 16.02 -4.44 -17.88
CA ALA A 241 17.44 -4.68 -18.08
C ALA A 241 18.16 -3.33 -18.15
N ALA A 242 19.17 -3.14 -17.30
CA ALA A 242 20.06 -2.00 -17.42
C ALA A 242 20.98 -2.17 -18.64
N ALA A 243 21.20 -1.09 -19.38
CA ALA A 243 22.18 -1.08 -20.47
C ALA A 243 23.59 -0.88 -19.91
N ALA A 244 24.60 -1.27 -20.67
CA ALA A 244 25.99 -1.06 -20.27
C ALA A 244 26.30 0.44 -20.08
N GLY A 245 26.74 0.80 -18.88
CA GLY A 245 27.01 2.19 -18.50
C GLY A 245 25.87 2.91 -17.81
N ASP A 246 24.70 2.27 -17.69
CA ASP A 246 23.60 2.83 -16.89
C ASP A 246 24.02 2.97 -15.42
N THR A 247 23.51 4.02 -14.80
CA THR A 247 23.64 4.29 -13.37
C THR A 247 22.24 4.28 -12.73
N PRO A 248 22.13 4.13 -11.40
CA PRO A 248 20.84 4.32 -10.72
C PRO A 248 20.15 5.64 -11.08
N ALA A 249 20.93 6.71 -11.22
CA ALA A 249 20.41 8.04 -11.58
C ALA A 249 19.91 8.10 -13.04
N SER A 250 20.62 7.48 -14.01
CA SER A 250 20.16 7.47 -15.41
C SER A 250 18.85 6.68 -15.57
N VAL A 251 18.78 5.52 -14.95
CA VAL A 251 17.57 4.69 -14.96
C VAL A 251 16.42 5.40 -14.25
N ALA A 252 16.65 6.00 -13.09
CA ALA A 252 15.65 6.76 -12.37
C ALA A 252 15.07 7.91 -13.21
N ALA A 253 15.94 8.67 -13.89
CA ALA A 253 15.54 9.77 -14.79
C ALA A 253 14.71 9.26 -15.98
N GLN A 254 15.09 8.13 -16.57
CA GLN A 254 14.37 7.52 -17.71
C GLN A 254 12.91 7.18 -17.36
N PHE A 255 12.67 6.75 -16.11
CA PHE A 255 11.37 6.27 -15.68
C PHE A 255 10.63 7.24 -14.74
N GLY A 256 11.20 8.41 -14.48
CA GLY A 256 10.57 9.44 -13.65
C GLY A 256 10.40 9.07 -12.18
N VAL A 257 11.32 8.23 -11.66
CA VAL A 257 11.36 7.86 -10.24
C VAL A 257 12.56 8.49 -9.55
N PRO A 258 12.53 8.69 -8.21
CA PRO A 258 13.70 9.19 -7.49
C PRO A 258 14.89 8.21 -7.58
N ALA A 259 16.10 8.72 -7.72
CA ALA A 259 17.30 7.88 -7.81
C ALA A 259 17.49 6.98 -6.57
N TRP A 260 17.13 7.48 -5.38
CA TRP A 260 17.20 6.70 -4.15
C TRP A 260 16.33 5.43 -4.19
N ALA A 261 15.22 5.47 -4.92
CA ALA A 261 14.35 4.30 -5.04
C ALA A 261 15.04 3.15 -5.78
N ILE A 262 15.79 3.46 -6.84
CA ILE A 262 16.56 2.45 -7.57
C ILE A 262 17.65 1.87 -6.66
N THR A 263 18.34 2.71 -5.88
CA THR A 263 19.42 2.24 -5.01
C THR A 263 18.92 1.42 -3.84
N GLU A 264 17.90 1.89 -3.12
CA GLU A 264 17.37 1.21 -1.94
C GLU A 264 16.71 -0.14 -2.29
N ILE A 265 15.91 -0.17 -3.35
CA ILE A 265 15.14 -1.38 -3.69
C ILE A 265 16.00 -2.47 -4.32
N ASN A 266 17.04 -2.07 -5.07
CA ASN A 266 17.93 -3.03 -5.73
C ASN A 266 19.24 -3.25 -4.95
N GLU A 267 19.41 -2.61 -3.80
CA GLU A 267 20.63 -2.70 -2.96
C GLU A 267 21.92 -2.41 -3.76
N VAL A 268 21.87 -1.39 -4.61
CA VAL A 268 23.00 -1.03 -5.48
C VAL A 268 23.68 0.26 -5.01
N ASP A 269 24.98 0.38 -5.28
CA ASP A 269 25.78 1.57 -4.95
C ASP A 269 25.35 2.74 -5.87
N PRO A 270 24.91 3.89 -5.32
CA PRO A 270 24.48 5.04 -6.13
C PRO A 270 25.60 5.65 -6.98
N ALA A 271 26.85 5.43 -6.61
CA ALA A 271 28.04 5.99 -7.28
C ALA A 271 28.60 5.09 -8.41
N ARG A 272 28.06 3.89 -8.57
CA ARG A 272 28.58 2.91 -9.53
C ARG A 272 27.61 2.67 -10.69
N PRO A 273 28.14 2.34 -11.88
CA PRO A 273 27.31 1.80 -12.95
C PRO A 273 26.57 0.55 -12.48
N LEU A 274 25.36 0.36 -12.99
CA LEU A 274 24.59 -0.86 -12.77
C LEU A 274 25.29 -2.06 -13.40
N PRO A 275 25.23 -3.24 -12.81
CA PRO A 275 25.93 -4.43 -13.24
C PRO A 275 25.40 -4.99 -14.58
#